data_7423495ce722a3cf6e064ba86834fea6
#
_entry.id   7423495ce722a3cf6e064ba86834fea6
#
_cell.length_a   1.000
_cell.length_b   1.000
_cell.length_c   1.000
_cell.angle_alpha   90.00
_cell.angle_beta   90.00
_cell.angle_gamma   90.00
#
_symmetry.space_group_name_H-M   'P 1'
#
loop_
_entity.id
_entity.type
_entity.pdbx_description
1 polymer ?
#
loop_
_entity_poly.entity_id
_entity_poly.type
_entity_poly.pdbx_seq_one_letter_code
_entity_poly.pdbx_strand_id
1 'polypeptide(L)'
;NLPEDSATAALVEDWKAQVGGASLSRYGLTYDQVLTTAGFQLDTPASGVQTGNSLGELVADSFLWAVQNLEAEAPGIPTVTVTADGVLRATLPAGEITTSMAFDVLSMGVGSDGASGFPLVGVYLTGKELKAAAEVDASVTPIMPAAQLYMAGLEYSFNTHRMFFNRVTEARLYQRMDYTHSAIVTNPDGT
;
A
#
# COMPACT_ATOMS: atom_id res chain seq x y z
N ASN A 1 3.51 -11.87 -34.98
CA ASN A 1 4.11 -10.69 -34.38
C ASN A 1 4.56 -9.76 -35.52
N LEU A 2 4.14 -8.50 -35.47
CA LEU A 2 4.69 -7.47 -36.35
C LEU A 2 6.05 -7.03 -35.80
N PRO A 3 7.03 -6.70 -36.67
CA PRO A 3 8.28 -6.12 -36.20
C PRO A 3 8.01 -4.76 -35.55
N GLU A 4 8.78 -4.46 -34.53
CA GLU A 4 8.73 -3.16 -33.85
C GLU A 4 9.23 -2.05 -34.76
N ASP A 5 8.55 -0.89 -34.75
CA ASP A 5 9.01 0.29 -35.48
C ASP A 5 10.25 0.87 -34.78
N SER A 6 11.37 0.88 -35.49
CA SER A 6 12.66 1.25 -34.92
C SER A 6 12.75 2.71 -34.44
N ALA A 7 12.02 3.65 -35.10
CA ALA A 7 12.02 5.04 -34.70
C ALA A 7 11.22 5.24 -33.39
N THR A 8 10.09 4.55 -33.28
CA THR A 8 9.29 4.56 -32.05
C THR A 8 10.04 3.92 -30.90
N ALA A 9 10.70 2.78 -31.13
CA ALA A 9 11.52 2.11 -30.13
C ALA A 9 12.65 3.02 -29.62
N ALA A 10 13.37 3.70 -30.51
CA ALA A 10 14.42 4.65 -30.13
C ALA A 10 13.89 5.82 -29.29
N LEU A 11 12.69 6.34 -29.62
CA LEU A 11 12.04 7.41 -28.85
C LEU A 11 11.67 6.95 -27.44
N VAL A 12 11.16 5.73 -27.30
CA VAL A 12 10.81 5.13 -25.99
C VAL A 12 12.07 4.98 -25.14
N GLU A 13 13.17 4.48 -25.70
CA GLU A 13 14.44 4.33 -24.98
C GLU A 13 15.03 5.69 -24.53
N ASP A 14 14.91 6.73 -25.38
CA ASP A 14 15.32 8.08 -24.99
C ASP A 14 14.50 8.61 -23.80
N TRP A 15 13.19 8.41 -23.80
CA TRP A 15 12.33 8.79 -22.66
C TRP A 15 12.64 8.01 -21.40
N LYS A 16 12.89 6.70 -21.49
CA LYS A 16 13.33 5.90 -20.34
C LYS A 16 14.64 6.43 -19.74
N ALA A 17 15.59 6.80 -20.60
CA ALA A 17 16.85 7.39 -20.17
C ALA A 17 16.64 8.74 -19.48
N GLN A 18 15.75 9.60 -20.00
CA GLN A 18 15.41 10.89 -19.39
C GLN A 18 14.76 10.71 -18.02
N VAL A 19 13.77 9.80 -17.87
CA VAL A 19 13.15 9.49 -16.59
C VAL A 19 14.18 8.92 -15.62
N GLY A 20 15.03 8.03 -16.09
CA GLY A 20 16.14 7.47 -15.31
C GLY A 20 17.04 8.56 -14.73
N GLY A 21 17.49 9.50 -15.58
CA GLY A 21 18.35 10.60 -15.17
C GLY A 21 17.68 11.63 -14.27
N ALA A 22 16.44 12.01 -14.57
CA ALA A 22 15.72 13.07 -13.86
C ALA A 22 15.15 12.62 -12.50
N SER A 23 14.68 11.38 -12.38
CA SER A 23 13.93 10.93 -11.21
C SER A 23 14.55 9.74 -10.50
N LEU A 24 14.93 8.68 -11.21
CA LEU A 24 15.33 7.42 -10.61
C LEU A 24 16.76 7.39 -10.10
N SER A 25 17.66 8.16 -10.74
CA SER A 25 19.09 8.17 -10.38
C SER A 25 19.35 8.57 -8.93
N ARG A 26 18.53 9.44 -8.34
CA ARG A 26 18.63 9.84 -6.94
C ARG A 26 18.39 8.70 -5.96
N TYR A 27 17.71 7.64 -6.41
CA TYR A 27 17.47 6.41 -5.64
C TYR A 27 18.41 5.28 -6.03
N GLY A 28 19.33 5.50 -6.95
CA GLY A 28 20.22 4.47 -7.50
C GLY A 28 19.49 3.44 -8.38
N LEU A 29 18.33 3.81 -8.96
CA LEU A 29 17.49 2.94 -9.76
C LEU A 29 17.55 3.31 -11.25
N THR A 30 17.25 2.31 -12.10
CA THR A 30 17.02 2.49 -13.54
C THR A 30 15.61 2.05 -13.91
N TYR A 31 15.10 2.47 -15.06
CA TYR A 31 13.70 2.27 -15.45
C TYR A 31 13.30 0.78 -15.50
N ASP A 32 14.10 -0.04 -16.18
CA ASP A 32 13.83 -1.47 -16.38
C ASP A 32 14.58 -2.37 -15.37
N GLN A 33 15.14 -1.80 -14.30
CA GLN A 33 15.84 -2.58 -13.29
C GLN A 33 14.88 -3.56 -12.62
N VAL A 34 15.24 -4.85 -12.61
CA VAL A 34 14.50 -5.88 -11.87
C VAL A 34 14.75 -5.68 -10.37
N LEU A 35 13.70 -5.46 -9.61
CA LEU A 35 13.74 -5.29 -8.15
C LEU A 35 13.60 -6.63 -7.42
N THR A 36 12.70 -7.48 -7.91
CA THR A 36 12.40 -8.78 -7.32
C THR A 36 11.64 -9.66 -8.30
N THR A 37 11.26 -10.86 -7.84
CA THR A 37 10.41 -11.80 -8.60
C THR A 37 9.20 -12.16 -7.75
N ALA A 38 7.99 -12.00 -8.29
CA ALA A 38 6.75 -12.43 -7.67
C ALA A 38 6.39 -13.86 -8.09
N GLY A 39 6.09 -14.72 -7.13
CA GLY A 39 5.67 -16.10 -7.40
C GLY A 39 4.24 -16.24 -7.93
N PHE A 40 3.43 -15.17 -7.81
CA PHE A 40 2.03 -15.09 -8.25
C PHE A 40 1.68 -13.63 -8.55
N GLN A 41 0.57 -13.42 -9.25
CA GLN A 41 0.07 -12.07 -9.54
C GLN A 41 -0.43 -11.41 -8.25
N LEU A 42 -0.07 -10.14 -8.07
CA LEU A 42 -0.52 -9.27 -7.00
C LEU A 42 -1.52 -8.26 -7.59
N ASP A 43 -2.77 -8.36 -7.22
CA ASP A 43 -3.84 -7.52 -7.75
C ASP A 43 -4.77 -7.03 -6.64
N THR A 44 -5.72 -6.19 -7.01
CA THR A 44 -6.78 -5.71 -6.12
C THR A 44 -8.06 -6.49 -6.38
N PRO A 45 -8.87 -6.82 -5.34
CA PRO A 45 -10.13 -7.50 -5.55
C PRO A 45 -11.11 -6.60 -6.31
N ALA A 46 -11.59 -7.07 -7.45
CA ALA A 46 -12.55 -6.33 -8.25
C ALA A 46 -14.00 -6.33 -7.70
N SER A 47 -14.28 -6.97 -6.56
CA SER A 47 -15.63 -7.40 -6.21
C SER A 47 -16.29 -6.72 -5.01
N GLY A 48 -15.62 -5.82 -4.31
CA GLY A 48 -16.17 -5.25 -3.05
C GLY A 48 -16.37 -6.27 -1.92
N VAL A 49 -15.84 -7.48 -2.08
CA VAL A 49 -15.73 -8.45 -1.01
C VAL A 49 -14.44 -8.14 -0.26
N GLN A 50 -14.55 -7.83 1.02
CA GLN A 50 -13.40 -7.63 1.88
C GLN A 50 -12.68 -8.96 2.11
N THR A 51 -11.81 -9.28 1.20
CA THR A 51 -10.82 -10.36 1.34
C THR A 51 -9.45 -9.73 1.41
N GLY A 52 -8.54 -10.32 2.15
CA GLY A 52 -7.14 -9.91 2.13
C GLY A 52 -6.66 -9.80 0.68
N ASN A 53 -5.99 -8.72 0.37
CA ASN A 53 -5.48 -8.44 -0.96
C ASN A 53 -3.98 -8.26 -0.91
N SER A 54 -3.28 -9.11 -1.63
CA SER A 54 -1.83 -9.16 -1.60
C SER A 54 -1.15 -7.86 -2.02
N LEU A 55 -1.72 -7.10 -2.99
CA LEU A 55 -1.12 -5.84 -3.44
C LEU A 55 -1.38 -4.70 -2.47
N GLY A 56 -2.63 -4.55 -2.01
CA GLY A 56 -2.99 -3.51 -1.06
C GLY A 56 -2.26 -3.66 0.27
N GLU A 57 -2.15 -4.90 0.76
CA GLU A 57 -1.38 -5.23 1.95
C GLU A 57 0.11 -4.94 1.76
N LEU A 58 0.71 -5.36 0.64
CA LEU A 58 2.10 -5.07 0.32
C LEU A 58 2.39 -3.56 0.29
N VAL A 59 1.48 -2.76 -0.26
CA VAL A 59 1.63 -1.29 -0.29
C VAL A 59 1.53 -0.71 1.11
N ALA A 60 0.54 -1.11 1.92
CA ALA A 60 0.43 -0.67 3.30
C ALA A 60 1.67 -1.06 4.12
N ASP A 61 2.17 -2.29 3.96
CA ASP A 61 3.40 -2.78 4.58
C ASP A 61 4.63 -1.96 4.16
N SER A 62 4.72 -1.59 2.88
CA SER A 62 5.83 -0.76 2.40
C SER A 62 5.86 0.62 3.05
N PHE A 63 4.69 1.22 3.28
CA PHE A 63 4.59 2.49 4.00
C PHE A 63 4.99 2.33 5.47
N LEU A 64 4.53 1.26 6.13
CA LEU A 64 4.93 0.97 7.50
C LEU A 64 6.44 0.76 7.62
N TRP A 65 7.02 -0.01 6.70
CA TRP A 65 8.45 -0.21 6.63
C TRP A 65 9.20 1.13 6.45
N ALA A 66 8.71 1.99 5.55
CA ALA A 66 9.34 3.29 5.30
C ALA A 66 9.33 4.17 6.56
N VAL A 67 8.20 4.28 7.25
CA VAL A 67 8.09 5.06 8.49
C VAL A 67 9.04 4.50 9.57
N GLN A 68 9.04 3.18 9.75
CA GLN A 68 9.88 2.53 10.78
C GLN A 68 11.39 2.59 10.52
N ASN A 69 11.81 2.71 9.26
CA ASN A 69 13.23 2.66 8.90
C ASN A 69 13.81 4.01 8.43
N LEU A 70 12.98 4.91 7.94
CA LEU A 70 13.43 6.19 7.36
C LEU A 70 13.12 7.39 8.25
N GLU A 71 12.14 7.28 9.13
CA GLU A 71 11.76 8.32 10.07
C GLU A 71 11.98 7.85 11.52
N ALA A 72 12.27 8.81 12.40
CA ALA A 72 12.38 8.50 13.82
C ALA A 72 10.96 8.31 14.41
N GLU A 73 10.56 7.08 14.63
CA GLU A 73 9.32 6.79 15.34
C GLU A 73 9.38 7.31 16.78
N ALA A 74 8.24 7.79 17.27
CA ALA A 74 8.11 8.07 18.70
C ALA A 74 8.16 6.76 19.49
N PRO A 75 9.13 6.56 20.40
CA PRO A 75 9.29 5.31 21.11
C PRO A 75 8.01 4.90 21.85
N GLY A 76 7.56 3.67 21.62
CA GLY A 76 6.42 3.08 22.32
C GLY A 76 5.03 3.46 21.79
N ILE A 77 4.94 4.19 20.69
CA ILE A 77 3.67 4.47 20.02
C ILE A 77 3.55 3.49 18.84
N PRO A 78 2.51 2.62 18.81
CA PRO A 78 2.27 1.75 17.66
C PRO A 78 1.96 2.58 16.41
N THR A 79 2.58 2.23 15.29
CA THR A 79 2.34 2.88 14.00
C THR A 79 1.45 2.00 13.15
N VAL A 80 0.42 2.59 12.59
CA VAL A 80 -0.46 1.95 11.60
C VAL A 80 -0.41 2.77 10.32
N THR A 81 -0.21 2.11 9.20
CA THR A 81 -0.28 2.75 7.90
C THR A 81 -1.51 2.28 7.13
N VAL A 82 -2.06 3.16 6.32
CA VAL A 82 -3.32 2.93 5.61
C VAL A 82 -3.17 3.36 4.17
N THR A 83 -3.64 2.53 3.26
CA THR A 83 -3.85 2.89 1.85
C THR A 83 -5.24 2.47 1.40
N ALA A 84 -5.79 3.13 0.40
CA ALA A 84 -7.10 2.79 -0.16
C ALA A 84 -6.95 2.05 -1.49
N ASP A 85 -7.86 1.13 -1.80
CA ASP A 85 -7.89 0.43 -3.08
C ASP A 85 -7.92 1.40 -4.27
N GLY A 86 -8.69 2.46 -4.19
CA GLY A 86 -8.82 3.47 -5.24
C GLY A 86 -7.55 4.24 -5.59
N VAL A 87 -6.45 4.13 -4.82
CA VAL A 87 -5.15 4.73 -5.17
C VAL A 87 -4.20 3.75 -5.86
N LEU A 88 -4.52 2.47 -5.88
CA LEU A 88 -3.76 1.44 -6.59
C LEU A 88 -4.08 1.52 -8.09
N ARG A 89 -3.09 1.74 -8.93
CA ARG A 89 -3.26 2.06 -10.35
C ARG A 89 -2.92 0.92 -11.30
N ALA A 90 -2.14 -0.05 -10.84
CA ALA A 90 -1.71 -1.20 -11.63
C ALA A 90 -1.61 -2.44 -10.75
N THR A 91 -1.66 -3.61 -11.39
CA THR A 91 -1.35 -4.89 -10.76
C THR A 91 0.12 -5.25 -11.01
N LEU A 92 0.69 -6.10 -10.17
CA LEU A 92 2.01 -6.67 -10.41
C LEU A 92 1.85 -8.11 -10.92
N PRO A 93 2.40 -8.43 -12.10
CA PRO A 93 2.30 -9.79 -12.64
C PRO A 93 3.16 -10.78 -11.86
N ALA A 94 2.89 -12.08 -12.05
CA ALA A 94 3.86 -13.10 -11.68
C ALA A 94 5.11 -12.98 -12.56
N GLY A 95 6.28 -13.21 -11.99
CA GLY A 95 7.57 -13.08 -12.67
C GLY A 95 8.38 -11.89 -12.20
N GLU A 96 9.26 -11.38 -13.04
CA GLU A 96 10.12 -10.24 -12.70
C GLU A 96 9.31 -8.95 -12.52
N ILE A 97 9.58 -8.26 -11.44
CA ILE A 97 9.00 -6.95 -11.12
C ILE A 97 10.07 -5.89 -11.29
N THR A 98 9.83 -4.98 -12.21
CA THR A 98 10.75 -3.87 -12.50
C THR A 98 10.42 -2.61 -11.72
N THR A 99 11.35 -1.65 -11.73
CA THR A 99 11.16 -0.32 -11.14
C THR A 99 9.93 0.38 -11.72
N SER A 100 9.74 0.33 -13.04
CA SER A 100 8.58 0.95 -13.70
C SER A 100 7.27 0.32 -13.27
N MET A 101 7.20 -1.02 -13.19
CA MET A 101 6.00 -1.73 -12.70
C MET A 101 5.65 -1.35 -11.26
N ALA A 102 6.66 -1.28 -10.38
CA ALA A 102 6.44 -0.85 -9.00
C ALA A 102 5.95 0.60 -8.91
N PHE A 103 6.50 1.50 -9.75
CA PHE A 103 6.04 2.88 -9.84
C PHE A 103 4.58 2.97 -10.31
N ASP A 104 4.18 2.17 -11.30
CA ASP A 104 2.84 2.19 -11.88
C ASP A 104 1.75 1.85 -10.86
N VAL A 105 2.07 1.07 -9.82
CA VAL A 105 1.12 0.75 -8.74
C VAL A 105 0.63 2.01 -8.04
N LEU A 106 1.52 3.00 -7.80
CA LEU A 106 1.24 4.22 -7.06
C LEU A 106 1.54 5.48 -7.87
N SER A 107 1.29 5.47 -9.17
CA SER A 107 1.54 6.59 -10.09
C SER A 107 0.55 7.75 -9.86
N MET A 108 0.70 8.46 -8.74
CA MET A 108 -0.26 9.46 -8.23
C MET A 108 0.14 10.91 -8.58
N GLY A 109 0.97 11.13 -9.59
CA GLY A 109 1.39 12.46 -10.01
C GLY A 109 2.67 12.94 -9.35
N VAL A 110 2.84 14.25 -9.23
CA VAL A 110 4.05 14.88 -8.71
C VAL A 110 3.68 15.84 -7.59
N GLY A 111 4.35 15.73 -6.46
CA GLY A 111 4.17 16.61 -5.30
C GLY A 111 4.68 18.03 -5.57
N SER A 112 4.39 18.96 -4.67
CA SER A 112 4.83 20.36 -4.75
C SER A 112 6.36 20.51 -4.65
N ASP A 113 7.04 19.52 -4.13
CA ASP A 113 8.51 19.42 -4.03
C ASP A 113 9.16 18.83 -5.28
N GLY A 114 8.38 18.50 -6.31
CA GLY A 114 8.83 17.85 -7.53
C GLY A 114 9.08 16.33 -7.37
N ALA A 115 8.79 15.74 -6.21
CA ALA A 115 8.87 14.31 -6.02
C ALA A 115 7.64 13.60 -6.61
N SER A 116 7.85 12.44 -7.22
CA SER A 116 6.75 11.62 -7.72
C SER A 116 5.97 11.01 -6.55
N GLY A 117 4.64 11.03 -6.66
CA GLY A 117 3.72 10.53 -5.63
C GLY A 117 3.21 11.61 -4.69
N PHE A 118 2.35 11.19 -3.74
CA PHE A 118 1.87 12.06 -2.67
C PHE A 118 2.66 11.80 -1.38
N PRO A 119 2.85 12.82 -0.54
CA PRO A 119 3.50 12.64 0.76
C PRO A 119 2.64 11.76 1.68
N LEU A 120 3.29 10.94 2.50
CA LEU A 120 2.62 10.31 3.63
C LEU A 120 2.29 11.39 4.68
N VAL A 121 1.10 11.29 5.25
CA VAL A 121 0.64 12.22 6.30
C VAL A 121 0.43 11.43 7.58
N GLY A 122 1.15 11.81 8.63
CA GLY A 122 1.01 11.21 9.96
C GLY A 122 -0.01 11.98 10.82
N VAL A 123 -0.86 11.23 11.52
CA VAL A 123 -1.81 11.74 12.51
C VAL A 123 -1.78 10.88 13.76
N TYR A 124 -2.00 11.48 14.93
CA TYR A 124 -2.15 10.74 16.18
C TYR A 124 -3.63 10.42 16.40
N LEU A 125 -3.94 9.15 16.60
CA LEU A 125 -5.29 8.67 16.85
C LEU A 125 -5.33 7.88 18.17
N THR A 126 -6.46 7.92 18.83
CA THR A 126 -6.78 7.01 19.93
C THR A 126 -7.17 5.63 19.36
N GLY A 127 -7.06 4.58 20.16
CA GLY A 127 -7.53 3.24 19.76
C GLY A 127 -9.00 3.22 19.33
N LYS A 128 -9.84 4.06 19.97
CA LYS A 128 -11.26 4.20 19.58
C LYS A 128 -11.43 4.80 18.19
N GLU A 129 -10.65 5.81 17.83
CA GLU A 129 -10.68 6.43 16.49
C GLU A 129 -10.13 5.48 15.43
N LEU A 130 -9.08 4.72 15.76
CA LEU A 130 -8.52 3.72 14.87
C LEU A 130 -9.52 2.58 14.61
N LYS A 131 -10.23 2.11 15.65
CA LYS A 131 -11.33 1.16 15.48
C LYS A 131 -12.45 1.73 14.62
N ALA A 132 -12.77 3.02 14.76
CA ALA A 132 -13.76 3.68 13.91
C ALA A 132 -13.33 3.70 12.44
N ALA A 133 -12.03 3.85 12.14
CA ALA A 133 -11.50 3.72 10.78
C ALA A 133 -11.73 2.30 10.23
N ALA A 134 -11.47 1.25 11.02
CA ALA A 134 -11.76 -0.13 10.64
C ALA A 134 -13.28 -0.37 10.46
N GLU A 135 -14.14 0.28 11.25
CA GLU A 135 -15.61 0.22 11.07
C GLU A 135 -16.04 0.89 9.75
N VAL A 136 -15.39 2.00 9.36
CA VAL A 136 -15.64 2.63 8.06
C VAL A 136 -15.31 1.64 6.94
N ASP A 137 -14.13 1.02 6.99
CA ASP A 137 -13.75 0.03 5.99
C ASP A 137 -14.74 -1.14 5.95
N ALA A 138 -15.01 -1.80 7.08
CA ALA A 138 -15.93 -2.93 7.17
C ALA A 138 -17.36 -2.59 6.69
N SER A 139 -17.79 -1.33 6.78
CA SER A 139 -19.14 -0.91 6.44
C SER A 139 -19.25 -0.32 5.02
N VAL A 140 -18.25 0.41 4.55
CA VAL A 140 -18.31 1.15 3.29
C VAL A 140 -17.84 0.32 2.10
N THR A 141 -16.84 -0.53 2.26
CA THR A 141 -16.28 -1.36 1.18
C THR A 141 -17.33 -2.14 0.38
N PRO A 142 -18.35 -2.78 0.99
CA PRO A 142 -19.38 -3.50 0.22
C PRO A 142 -20.24 -2.60 -0.69
N ILE A 143 -20.26 -1.29 -0.43
CA ILE A 143 -21.05 -0.30 -1.18
C ILE A 143 -20.14 0.42 -2.19
N MET A 144 -18.92 0.70 -1.80
CA MET A 144 -17.94 1.44 -2.60
C MET A 144 -16.56 0.72 -2.50
N PRO A 145 -16.31 -0.28 -3.37
CA PRO A 145 -15.10 -1.09 -3.30
C PRO A 145 -13.79 -0.28 -3.35
N ALA A 146 -13.75 0.79 -4.14
CA ALA A 146 -12.57 1.67 -4.22
C ALA A 146 -12.23 2.39 -2.90
N ALA A 147 -13.15 2.37 -1.92
CA ALA A 147 -12.90 2.90 -0.58
C ALA A 147 -12.37 1.83 0.39
N GLN A 148 -12.17 0.59 -0.05
CA GLN A 148 -11.54 -0.44 0.76
C GLN A 148 -10.18 0.05 1.26
N LEU A 149 -9.92 -0.15 2.56
CA LEU A 149 -8.69 0.25 3.21
C LEU A 149 -7.83 -0.99 3.48
N TYR A 150 -6.55 -0.88 3.18
CA TYR A 150 -5.52 -1.85 3.57
C TYR A 150 -4.68 -1.23 4.67
N MET A 151 -4.55 -1.94 5.79
CA MET A 151 -3.95 -1.40 7.01
C MET A 151 -2.81 -2.31 7.47
N ALA A 152 -1.58 -1.78 7.51
CA ALA A 152 -0.46 -2.47 8.12
C ALA A 152 -0.26 -2.00 9.56
N GLY A 153 0.04 -2.93 10.46
CA GLY A 153 0.15 -2.67 11.90
C GLY A 153 -1.17 -2.80 12.67
N LEU A 154 -2.28 -2.98 11.97
CA LEU A 154 -3.60 -3.24 12.55
C LEU A 154 -4.20 -4.50 11.94
N GLU A 155 -4.63 -5.44 12.75
CA GLU A 155 -5.49 -6.56 12.37
C GLU A 155 -6.87 -6.39 12.99
N TYR A 156 -7.92 -6.64 12.24
CA TYR A 156 -9.27 -6.63 12.79
C TYR A 156 -10.15 -7.72 12.17
N SER A 157 -11.10 -8.19 12.97
CA SER A 157 -12.15 -9.11 12.55
C SER A 157 -13.49 -8.40 12.51
N PHE A 158 -14.33 -8.75 11.56
CA PHE A 158 -15.65 -8.13 11.42
C PHE A 158 -16.73 -9.14 11.03
N ASN A 159 -17.99 -8.79 11.30
CA ASN A 159 -19.15 -9.58 10.96
C ASN A 159 -20.12 -8.75 10.09
N THR A 160 -20.28 -9.15 8.84
CA THR A 160 -21.12 -8.45 7.86
C THR A 160 -22.63 -8.47 8.19
N HIS A 161 -23.07 -9.38 9.08
CA HIS A 161 -24.46 -9.46 9.52
C HIS A 161 -24.81 -8.47 10.63
N ARG A 162 -23.82 -7.72 11.14
CA ARG A 162 -24.08 -6.67 12.14
C ARG A 162 -24.46 -5.36 11.46
N MET A 163 -25.00 -4.44 12.23
CA MET A 163 -25.37 -3.10 11.75
C MET A 163 -24.14 -2.33 11.24
N PHE A 164 -24.37 -1.45 10.29
CA PHE A 164 -23.35 -0.51 9.81
C PHE A 164 -22.68 0.22 10.98
N PHE A 165 -21.38 0.43 10.87
CA PHE A 165 -20.52 1.04 11.90
C PHE A 165 -20.55 0.33 13.27
N ASN A 166 -20.93 -0.96 13.28
CA ASN A 166 -20.83 -1.86 14.42
C ASN A 166 -20.48 -3.29 13.95
N ARG A 167 -19.67 -3.38 12.91
CA ARG A 167 -19.27 -4.65 12.28
C ARG A 167 -18.01 -5.24 12.89
N VAL A 168 -17.06 -4.38 13.29
CA VAL A 168 -15.77 -4.82 13.86
C VAL A 168 -16.02 -5.50 15.21
N THR A 169 -15.59 -6.74 15.31
CA THR A 169 -15.76 -7.58 16.51
C THR A 169 -14.49 -7.60 17.35
N GLU A 170 -13.33 -7.43 16.72
CA GLU A 170 -12.03 -7.41 17.36
C GLU A 170 -11.09 -6.53 16.55
N ALA A 171 -10.18 -5.83 17.23
CA ALA A 171 -9.09 -5.08 16.59
C ALA A 171 -7.82 -5.22 17.46
N ARG A 172 -6.69 -5.45 16.81
CA ARG A 172 -5.40 -5.71 17.45
C ARG A 172 -4.32 -4.88 16.78
N LEU A 173 -3.47 -4.25 17.57
CA LEU A 173 -2.31 -3.50 17.10
C LEU A 173 -1.05 -4.34 17.21
N TYR A 174 -0.20 -4.24 16.19
CA TYR A 174 1.15 -4.79 16.21
C TYR A 174 2.14 -3.70 16.62
N GLN A 175 2.96 -3.95 17.61
CA GLN A 175 3.97 -2.97 18.07
C GLN A 175 5.12 -2.79 17.07
N ARG A 176 5.40 -3.83 16.26
CA ARG A 176 6.47 -3.81 15.27
C ARG A 176 6.23 -4.90 14.25
N MET A 177 6.42 -4.59 12.98
CA MET A 177 6.57 -5.62 11.97
C MET A 177 7.98 -6.24 12.10
N ASP A 178 8.10 -7.25 12.91
CA ASP A 178 9.11 -8.27 12.69
C ASP A 178 8.35 -9.46 12.06
N TYR A 179 8.68 -9.85 10.88
CA TYR A 179 8.04 -10.97 10.17
C TYR A 179 8.13 -12.30 10.92
N THR A 180 8.66 -12.31 12.12
CA THR A 180 8.90 -13.48 12.95
C THR A 180 7.91 -13.68 14.10
N HIS A 181 7.07 -12.77 14.46
CA HIS A 181 5.97 -12.79 15.46
C HIS A 181 5.90 -11.47 16.25
N SER A 182 5.09 -10.54 15.78
CA SER A 182 4.83 -9.29 16.51
C SER A 182 3.98 -9.58 17.75
N ALA A 183 4.35 -8.95 18.85
CA ALA A 183 3.48 -8.94 20.01
C ALA A 183 2.20 -8.18 19.67
N ILE A 184 1.06 -8.87 19.69
CA ILE A 184 -0.25 -8.25 19.52
C ILE A 184 -0.57 -7.48 20.79
N VAL A 185 -0.77 -6.17 20.68
CA VAL A 185 -1.26 -5.36 21.80
C VAL A 185 -2.77 -5.25 21.66
N THR A 186 -3.49 -5.89 22.54
CA THR A 186 -4.94 -5.68 22.69
C THR A 186 -5.17 -4.65 23.79
N ASN A 187 -6.02 -3.68 23.54
CA ASN A 187 -6.47 -2.79 24.60
C ASN A 187 -7.25 -3.58 25.65
N PRO A 188 -7.14 -3.21 26.96
CA PRO A 188 -7.83 -3.93 28.05
C PRO A 188 -9.36 -3.97 27.94
N ASP A 189 -9.96 -3.08 27.15
CA ASP A 189 -11.39 -2.98 26.88
C ASP A 189 -11.83 -3.76 25.61
N GLY A 190 -10.91 -4.49 24.97
CA GLY A 190 -11.17 -5.24 23.75
C GLY A 190 -11.29 -4.36 22.49
N THR A 191 -10.79 -3.12 22.54
CA THR A 191 -10.78 -2.18 21.39
C THR A 191 -9.37 -1.88 20.95
#